data_99280739d44b562e22338bce649c1a9b
#
_entry.id   99280739d44b562e22338bce649c1a9b
#
_cell.length_a   1.000
_cell.length_b   1.000
_cell.length_c   1.000
_cell.angle_alpha   90.00
_cell.angle_beta   90.00
_cell.angle_gamma   90.00
#
_symmetry.space_group_name_H-M   'P 1'
#
loop_
_entity.id
_entity.type
_entity.pdbx_description
1 polymer ?
#
loop_
_entity_poly.entity_id
_entity_poly.type
_entity_poly.pdbx_seq_one_letter_code
_entity_poly.pdbx_strand_id
1 'polypeptide(L)'
;PKAFGEKPVSNGPYKLDHWDHNKEIALVKNPDYKGNRVAKNDGLDFMIYTSPDSAYADLRGGNLDFTHAIPSTALKTFQSDKSIKAYNQPGGNTLTFTIPEWLEHFGQDEEGNLRRQAISMSIDRKTIAEKIFNNTSTPAVDFIAAPISAYSKNLKGNEVLKYNPKKAKELWAKANAISPWSGEFGIAYNADGTAKNWVEAICNYIKNTLDIDAKSIPMSTSDEFLSNVDSGKMTSAYRSGWGPDYPSADNYLVQLYDSSSADGKGGNSGKYKNPMMDKALSAPSTEEADKYYQQGEEILLQDLPAIPLWNQNATAASTSAVSGVAFDYGGGPVFTALTKKQ
;
A
#
# COMPACT_ATOMS: atom_id res chain seq x y z
N PRO A 1 -6.96 25.92 -21.16
CA PRO A 1 -6.29 24.86 -20.42
C PRO A 1 -4.85 24.66 -20.89
N LYS A 2 -4.60 24.47 -22.23
CA LYS A 2 -3.25 24.19 -22.74
C LYS A 2 -2.24 25.30 -22.45
N ALA A 3 -2.59 26.57 -22.68
CA ALA A 3 -1.73 27.73 -22.41
C ALA A 3 -1.37 27.87 -20.91
N PHE A 4 -2.27 27.48 -20.02
CA PHE A 4 -1.99 27.46 -18.58
C PHE A 4 -1.03 26.33 -18.20
N GLY A 5 -1.14 25.17 -18.84
CA GLY A 5 -0.20 24.07 -18.63
C GLY A 5 1.24 24.43 -19.02
N GLU A 6 1.42 25.22 -20.08
CA GLU A 6 2.73 25.68 -20.55
C GLU A 6 3.37 26.78 -19.63
N LYS A 7 2.53 27.56 -18.96
CA LYS A 7 2.94 28.66 -18.06
C LYS A 7 2.08 28.70 -16.81
N PRO A 8 2.22 27.70 -15.92
CA PRO A 8 1.42 27.63 -14.72
C PRO A 8 1.75 28.77 -13.74
N VAL A 9 0.74 29.26 -13.06
CA VAL A 9 0.91 30.16 -11.90
C VAL A 9 1.12 29.28 -10.67
N SER A 10 2.17 29.55 -9.90
CA SER A 10 2.50 28.77 -8.72
C SER A 10 2.30 29.59 -7.43
N ASN A 11 1.67 28.97 -6.44
CA ASN A 11 1.62 29.43 -5.05
C ASN A 11 2.48 28.53 -4.12
N GLY A 12 3.24 27.60 -4.69
CA GLY A 12 4.14 26.68 -3.99
C GLY A 12 5.55 27.24 -3.77
N PRO A 13 6.45 26.44 -3.13
CA PRO A 13 7.84 26.84 -2.85
C PRO A 13 8.69 26.99 -4.11
N TYR A 14 8.25 26.46 -5.22
CA TYR A 14 8.89 26.61 -6.53
C TYR A 14 7.92 27.17 -7.55
N LYS A 15 8.46 27.76 -8.61
CA LYS A 15 7.75 28.16 -9.82
C LYS A 15 8.48 27.65 -11.05
N LEU A 16 7.72 27.45 -12.15
CA LEU A 16 8.29 27.03 -13.41
C LEU A 16 9.27 28.09 -13.93
N ASP A 17 10.48 27.66 -14.29
CA ASP A 17 11.41 28.43 -15.07
C ASP A 17 11.16 28.17 -16.56
N HIS A 18 11.37 26.93 -17.00
CA HIS A 18 11.07 26.50 -18.36
C HIS A 18 10.68 25.01 -18.42
N TRP A 19 10.08 24.62 -19.53
CA TRP A 19 9.73 23.24 -19.84
C TRP A 19 10.16 22.91 -21.29
N ASP A 20 11.23 22.14 -21.41
CA ASP A 20 11.65 21.52 -22.65
C ASP A 20 10.98 20.16 -22.78
N HIS A 21 9.93 20.09 -23.62
CA HIS A 21 9.13 18.86 -23.78
C HIS A 21 10.00 17.64 -24.11
N ASN A 22 9.72 16.52 -23.46
CA ASN A 22 10.47 15.26 -23.56
C ASN A 22 11.93 15.31 -23.08
N LYS A 23 12.37 16.41 -22.49
CA LYS A 23 13.74 16.57 -22.00
C LYS A 23 13.78 16.91 -20.52
N GLU A 24 13.25 18.07 -20.12
CA GLU A 24 13.32 18.51 -18.73
C GLU A 24 12.21 19.51 -18.37
N ILE A 25 11.91 19.57 -17.04
CA ILE A 25 11.11 20.61 -16.42
C ILE A 25 12.00 21.27 -15.36
N ALA A 26 12.35 22.52 -15.57
CA ALA A 26 13.18 23.31 -14.64
C ALA A 26 12.29 24.17 -13.75
N LEU A 27 12.53 24.09 -12.45
CA LEU A 27 11.85 24.86 -11.43
C LEU A 27 12.87 25.71 -10.66
N VAL A 28 12.53 26.96 -10.40
CA VAL A 28 13.31 27.86 -9.54
C VAL A 28 12.56 28.16 -8.25
N LYS A 29 13.29 28.54 -7.22
CA LYS A 29 12.71 28.97 -5.95
C LYS A 29 11.69 30.10 -6.16
N ASN A 30 10.53 29.99 -5.55
CA ASN A 30 9.51 31.03 -5.60
C ASN A 30 9.72 32.04 -4.47
N PRO A 31 10.16 33.31 -4.77
CA PRO A 31 10.42 34.33 -3.74
C PRO A 31 9.16 34.82 -3.05
N ASP A 32 7.97 34.60 -3.68
CA ASP A 32 6.69 35.06 -3.16
C ASP A 32 6.02 34.02 -2.25
N TYR A 33 6.61 32.84 -2.11
CA TYR A 33 6.08 31.80 -1.25
C TYR A 33 6.15 32.17 0.23
N LYS A 34 4.99 32.11 0.92
CA LYS A 34 4.84 32.46 2.35
C LYS A 34 4.44 31.26 3.22
N GLY A 35 4.40 30.05 2.65
CA GLY A 35 4.08 28.84 3.40
C GLY A 35 5.26 28.28 4.20
N ASN A 36 5.01 27.20 4.92
CA ASN A 36 5.97 26.57 5.83
C ASN A 36 6.94 25.58 5.17
N ARG A 37 6.73 25.20 3.89
CA ARG A 37 7.60 24.27 3.14
C ARG A 37 8.71 25.01 2.40
N VAL A 38 9.57 25.71 3.13
CA VAL A 38 10.65 26.51 2.54
C VAL A 38 11.69 25.60 1.88
N ALA A 39 11.97 25.85 0.59
CA ALA A 39 12.99 25.12 -0.16
C ALA A 39 14.40 25.39 0.37
N LYS A 40 15.18 24.32 0.61
CA LYS A 40 16.59 24.37 1.05
C LYS A 40 17.57 24.41 -0.12
N ASN A 41 17.09 24.20 -1.33
CA ASN A 41 17.83 24.31 -2.59
C ASN A 41 17.33 25.50 -3.41
N ASP A 42 18.05 25.88 -4.47
CA ASP A 42 17.70 27.02 -5.30
C ASP A 42 16.73 26.69 -6.43
N GLY A 43 16.62 25.42 -6.79
CA GLY A 43 15.73 24.92 -7.84
C GLY A 43 15.82 23.42 -7.99
N LEU A 44 15.05 22.90 -8.94
CA LEU A 44 14.95 21.47 -9.29
C LEU A 44 14.82 21.32 -10.80
N ASP A 45 15.67 20.47 -11.38
CA ASP A 45 15.56 20.07 -12.79
C ASP A 45 15.05 18.62 -12.85
N PHE A 46 13.81 18.44 -13.28
CA PHE A 46 13.22 17.12 -13.50
C PHE A 46 13.58 16.62 -14.89
N MET A 47 14.56 15.74 -14.97
CA MET A 47 14.99 15.11 -16.22
C MET A 47 13.99 14.05 -16.65
N ILE A 48 13.54 14.10 -17.90
CA ILE A 48 12.55 13.16 -18.45
C ILE A 48 13.27 11.95 -19.05
N TYR A 49 13.03 10.78 -18.44
CA TYR A 49 13.53 9.50 -18.91
C TYR A 49 12.38 8.61 -19.40
N THR A 50 12.58 7.90 -20.49
CA THR A 50 11.64 6.88 -20.98
C THR A 50 11.90 5.49 -20.38
N SER A 51 13.03 5.34 -19.68
CA SER A 51 13.43 4.08 -19.04
C SER A 51 14.02 4.36 -17.64
N PRO A 52 13.48 3.71 -16.59
CA PRO A 52 14.10 3.78 -15.26
C PRO A 52 15.54 3.25 -15.22
N ASP A 53 15.90 2.28 -16.08
CA ASP A 53 17.28 1.77 -16.16
C ASP A 53 18.24 2.84 -16.64
N SER A 54 17.83 3.68 -17.62
CA SER A 54 18.66 4.80 -18.10
C SER A 54 18.85 5.86 -17.02
N ALA A 55 17.77 6.23 -16.31
CA ALA A 55 17.86 7.17 -15.18
C ALA A 55 18.80 6.65 -14.08
N TYR A 56 18.71 5.36 -13.77
CA TYR A 56 19.57 4.74 -12.76
C TYR A 56 21.04 4.64 -13.19
N ALA A 57 21.31 4.41 -14.48
CA ALA A 57 22.66 4.44 -15.03
C ALA A 57 23.27 5.83 -14.94
N ASP A 58 22.51 6.89 -15.29
CA ASP A 58 22.95 8.29 -15.15
C ASP A 58 23.18 8.69 -13.69
N LEU A 59 22.35 8.24 -12.77
CA LEU A 59 22.59 8.42 -11.33
C LEU A 59 23.94 7.82 -10.91
N ARG A 60 24.24 6.59 -11.30
CA ARG A 60 25.51 5.93 -10.99
C ARG A 60 26.70 6.59 -11.67
N GLY A 61 26.48 7.18 -12.85
CA GLY A 61 27.48 7.97 -13.60
C GLY A 61 27.69 9.39 -13.05
N GLY A 62 26.85 9.84 -12.11
CA GLY A 62 26.90 11.20 -11.56
C GLY A 62 26.25 12.27 -12.44
N ASN A 63 25.52 11.86 -13.50
CA ASN A 63 24.79 12.77 -14.41
C ASN A 63 23.36 13.08 -13.90
N LEU A 64 22.86 12.30 -12.95
CA LEU A 64 21.61 12.52 -12.25
C LEU A 64 21.87 12.50 -10.73
N ASP A 65 21.27 13.39 -9.98
CA ASP A 65 21.54 13.52 -8.54
C ASP A 65 20.69 12.60 -7.67
N PHE A 66 19.43 12.39 -8.08
CA PHE A 66 18.42 11.68 -7.29
C PHE A 66 17.40 11.01 -8.20
N THR A 67 16.96 9.80 -7.84
CA THR A 67 15.79 9.13 -8.43
C THR A 67 15.02 8.36 -7.37
N HIS A 68 13.68 8.36 -7.47
CA HIS A 68 12.80 7.49 -6.68
C HIS A 68 12.24 6.31 -7.50
N ALA A 69 12.59 6.23 -8.78
CA ALA A 69 12.23 5.12 -9.66
C ALA A 69 13.38 4.12 -9.75
N ILE A 70 13.47 3.19 -8.80
CA ILE A 70 14.48 2.11 -8.85
C ILE A 70 14.01 1.06 -9.87
N PRO A 71 14.78 0.78 -10.93
CA PRO A 71 14.39 -0.19 -11.93
C PRO A 71 14.35 -1.62 -11.34
N SER A 72 13.47 -2.46 -11.88
CA SER A 72 13.32 -3.86 -11.44
C SER A 72 14.63 -4.65 -11.48
N THR A 73 15.50 -4.35 -12.44
CA THR A 73 16.85 -4.91 -12.60
C THR A 73 17.78 -4.60 -11.45
N ALA A 74 17.59 -3.46 -10.77
CA ALA A 74 18.43 -3.01 -9.66
C ALA A 74 17.81 -3.26 -8.27
N LEU A 75 16.52 -3.59 -8.16
CA LEU A 75 15.83 -3.76 -6.87
C LEU A 75 16.53 -4.70 -5.89
N LYS A 76 17.15 -5.76 -6.42
CA LYS A 76 17.88 -6.75 -5.59
C LYS A 76 19.19 -6.20 -5.02
N THR A 77 19.81 -5.25 -5.69
CA THR A 77 21.22 -4.86 -5.43
C THR A 77 21.39 -3.40 -5.01
N PHE A 78 20.43 -2.51 -5.29
CA PHE A 78 20.60 -1.07 -5.07
C PHE A 78 20.93 -0.70 -3.61
N GLN A 79 20.37 -1.44 -2.64
CA GLN A 79 20.65 -1.19 -1.21
C GLN A 79 22.09 -1.54 -0.79
N SER A 80 22.78 -2.38 -1.57
CA SER A 80 24.17 -2.77 -1.33
C SER A 80 25.16 -2.06 -2.27
N ASP A 81 24.68 -1.26 -3.22
CA ASP A 81 25.49 -0.51 -4.17
C ASP A 81 26.21 0.66 -3.45
N LYS A 82 27.53 0.56 -3.32
CA LYS A 82 28.35 1.59 -2.62
C LYS A 82 28.58 2.85 -3.44
N SER A 83 28.23 2.86 -4.73
CA SER A 83 28.39 4.05 -5.59
C SER A 83 27.28 5.09 -5.37
N ILE A 84 26.22 4.72 -4.65
CA ILE A 84 25.04 5.55 -4.37
C ILE A 84 24.68 5.53 -2.88
N LYS A 85 23.82 6.45 -2.46
CA LYS A 85 23.08 6.35 -1.21
C LYS A 85 21.69 5.78 -1.52
N ALA A 86 21.37 4.61 -1.01
CA ALA A 86 20.10 3.95 -1.19
C ALA A 86 19.14 4.27 -0.02
N TYR A 87 17.86 4.44 -0.34
CA TYR A 87 16.79 4.67 0.63
C TYR A 87 15.69 3.63 0.42
N ASN A 88 15.22 3.04 1.51
CA ASN A 88 14.17 2.05 1.51
C ASN A 88 13.51 2.04 2.89
N GLN A 89 12.34 2.65 3.01
CA GLN A 89 11.61 2.77 4.27
C GLN A 89 10.11 2.61 4.06
N PRO A 90 9.34 2.17 5.07
CA PRO A 90 7.89 2.04 4.94
C PRO A 90 7.23 3.34 4.47
N GLY A 91 6.38 3.23 3.45
CA GLY A 91 5.52 4.29 2.94
C GLY A 91 4.07 4.10 3.38
N GLY A 92 3.18 5.00 2.97
CA GLY A 92 1.76 4.98 3.35
C GLY A 92 0.89 4.03 2.53
N ASN A 93 1.34 3.54 1.39
CA ASN A 93 0.53 2.66 0.57
C ASN A 93 0.44 1.25 1.17
N THR A 94 -0.79 0.75 1.34
CA THR A 94 -1.07 -0.61 1.81
C THR A 94 -1.44 -1.53 0.65
N LEU A 95 -1.01 -2.78 0.72
CA LEU A 95 -1.47 -3.88 -0.12
C LEU A 95 -2.23 -4.88 0.74
N THR A 96 -3.42 -5.23 0.29
CA THR A 96 -4.34 -6.15 0.94
C THR A 96 -4.98 -7.06 -0.10
N PHE A 97 -5.77 -8.03 0.32
CA PHE A 97 -6.86 -8.56 -0.48
C PHE A 97 -8.15 -8.60 0.35
N THR A 98 -9.26 -8.23 -0.28
CA THR A 98 -10.59 -8.21 0.33
C THR A 98 -11.26 -9.55 0.16
N ILE A 99 -11.89 -10.05 1.21
CA ILE A 99 -12.78 -11.22 1.16
C ILE A 99 -14.20 -10.68 1.38
N PRO A 100 -15.02 -10.57 0.32
CA PRO A 100 -16.38 -10.03 0.45
C PRO A 100 -17.24 -10.80 1.45
N GLU A 101 -18.13 -10.09 2.15
CA GLU A 101 -19.02 -10.67 3.16
C GLU A 101 -20.09 -11.61 2.58
N TRP A 102 -20.36 -11.54 1.27
CA TRP A 102 -21.34 -12.37 0.58
C TRP A 102 -20.79 -13.68 0.04
N LEU A 103 -19.49 -13.93 0.18
CA LEU A 103 -18.92 -15.21 -0.26
C LEU A 103 -19.34 -16.33 0.69
N GLU A 104 -19.72 -17.45 0.13
CA GLU A 104 -20.03 -18.68 0.89
C GLU A 104 -18.85 -19.03 1.81
N HIS A 105 -19.12 -19.42 3.04
CA HIS A 105 -18.14 -19.70 4.09
C HIS A 105 -17.37 -18.50 4.66
N PHE A 106 -17.64 -17.27 4.18
CA PHE A 106 -16.91 -16.05 4.60
C PHE A 106 -17.83 -14.93 5.13
N GLY A 107 -19.01 -15.27 5.64
CA GLY A 107 -19.87 -14.30 6.32
C GLY A 107 -19.27 -13.74 7.60
N GLN A 108 -19.93 -12.75 8.19
CA GLN A 108 -19.56 -12.17 9.48
C GLN A 108 -20.11 -13.00 10.65
N ASP A 109 -19.65 -14.24 10.72
CA ASP A 109 -20.02 -15.21 11.75
C ASP A 109 -18.79 -15.97 12.25
N GLU A 110 -18.97 -16.90 13.18
CA GLU A 110 -17.88 -17.68 13.75
C GLU A 110 -17.11 -18.48 12.69
N GLU A 111 -17.82 -19.10 11.74
CA GLU A 111 -17.18 -19.85 10.65
C GLU A 111 -16.31 -18.93 9.80
N GLY A 112 -16.88 -17.83 9.30
CA GLY A 112 -16.20 -16.90 8.42
C GLY A 112 -14.96 -16.27 9.08
N ASN A 113 -15.07 -15.87 10.33
CA ASN A 113 -13.95 -15.31 11.10
C ASN A 113 -12.80 -16.32 11.30
N LEU A 114 -13.12 -17.57 11.62
CA LEU A 114 -12.12 -18.65 11.73
C LEU A 114 -11.40 -18.90 10.40
N ARG A 115 -12.13 -18.88 9.28
CA ARG A 115 -11.55 -19.08 7.94
C ARG A 115 -10.65 -17.91 7.52
N ARG A 116 -11.10 -16.68 7.73
CA ARG A 116 -10.30 -15.46 7.42
C ARG A 116 -9.00 -15.44 8.22
N GLN A 117 -9.04 -15.77 9.51
CA GLN A 117 -7.87 -15.87 10.36
C GLN A 117 -6.94 -17.01 9.92
N ALA A 118 -7.47 -18.18 9.57
CA ALA A 118 -6.69 -19.30 9.05
C ALA A 118 -5.97 -18.95 7.75
N ILE A 119 -6.65 -18.30 6.81
CA ILE A 119 -6.07 -17.82 5.56
C ILE A 119 -4.96 -16.80 5.87
N SER A 120 -5.21 -15.82 6.72
CA SER A 120 -4.20 -14.81 7.06
C SER A 120 -2.94 -15.42 7.66
N MET A 121 -3.10 -16.38 8.60
CA MET A 121 -1.98 -17.05 9.28
C MET A 121 -1.26 -18.08 8.39
N SER A 122 -1.83 -18.46 7.25
CA SER A 122 -1.17 -19.35 6.28
C SER A 122 -0.15 -18.63 5.39
N ILE A 123 -0.09 -17.29 5.39
CA ILE A 123 0.69 -16.49 4.46
C ILE A 123 2.01 -16.04 5.09
N ASP A 124 3.14 -16.50 4.55
CA ASP A 124 4.48 -16.02 4.93
C ASP A 124 4.80 -14.70 4.21
N ARG A 125 4.29 -13.60 4.77
CA ARG A 125 4.48 -12.24 4.25
C ARG A 125 5.96 -11.86 4.12
N LYS A 126 6.78 -12.33 5.05
CA LYS A 126 8.23 -12.02 5.07
C LYS A 126 8.93 -12.68 3.89
N THR A 127 8.74 -13.97 3.67
CA THR A 127 9.36 -14.68 2.55
C THR A 127 8.90 -14.12 1.19
N ILE A 128 7.62 -13.75 1.05
CA ILE A 128 7.13 -13.10 -0.17
C ILE A 128 7.78 -11.73 -0.37
N ALA A 129 7.90 -10.91 0.69
CA ALA A 129 8.57 -9.61 0.62
C ALA A 129 10.04 -9.75 0.18
N GLU A 130 10.75 -10.74 0.70
CA GLU A 130 12.15 -11.03 0.33
C GLU A 130 12.28 -11.51 -1.13
N LYS A 131 11.43 -12.44 -1.56
CA LYS A 131 11.59 -13.14 -2.84
C LYS A 131 10.96 -12.42 -4.03
N ILE A 132 9.83 -11.75 -3.83
CA ILE A 132 9.06 -11.08 -4.88
C ILE A 132 9.34 -9.58 -4.89
N PHE A 133 9.31 -8.94 -3.71
CA PHE A 133 9.50 -7.49 -3.61
C PHE A 133 10.95 -7.06 -3.31
N ASN A 134 11.90 -8.00 -3.20
CA ASN A 134 13.30 -7.68 -2.88
C ASN A 134 13.44 -6.75 -1.66
N ASN A 135 12.61 -6.95 -0.63
CA ASN A 135 12.51 -6.13 0.59
C ASN A 135 12.11 -4.66 0.34
N THR A 136 11.44 -4.35 -0.77
CA THR A 136 10.84 -3.03 -1.03
C THR A 136 9.38 -2.93 -0.61
N SER A 137 8.94 -3.89 0.20
CA SER A 137 7.65 -3.90 0.88
C SER A 137 7.83 -4.46 2.28
N THR A 138 7.22 -3.80 3.26
CA THR A 138 7.29 -4.19 4.68
C THR A 138 6.05 -4.99 5.05
N PRO A 139 6.17 -6.20 5.65
CA PRO A 139 5.01 -6.95 6.13
C PRO A 139 4.11 -6.11 7.03
N ALA A 140 2.81 -6.10 6.75
CA ALA A 140 1.82 -5.40 7.54
C ALA A 140 1.67 -6.06 8.93
N VAL A 141 1.51 -5.24 9.95
CA VAL A 141 1.18 -5.65 11.33
C VAL A 141 -0.09 -4.96 11.83
N ASP A 142 -0.74 -4.22 10.92
CA ASP A 142 -1.82 -3.29 11.15
C ASP A 142 -2.61 -3.07 9.85
N PHE A 143 -3.80 -2.48 9.92
CA PHE A 143 -4.60 -2.10 8.75
C PHE A 143 -4.15 -0.77 8.12
N ILE A 144 -3.46 0.06 8.88
CA ILE A 144 -2.86 1.31 8.42
C ILE A 144 -1.35 1.18 8.26
N ALA A 145 -0.71 2.16 7.66
CA ALA A 145 0.72 2.13 7.38
C ALA A 145 1.54 2.90 8.42
N ALA A 146 2.80 2.50 8.62
CA ALA A 146 3.68 3.05 9.64
C ALA A 146 3.84 4.59 9.69
N PRO A 147 3.80 5.36 8.57
CA PRO A 147 3.88 6.82 8.63
C PRO A 147 2.62 7.53 9.12
N ILE A 148 1.53 6.79 9.37
CA ILE A 148 0.21 7.35 9.69
C ILE A 148 0.01 7.36 11.21
N SER A 149 -0.71 8.35 11.74
CA SER A 149 -1.14 8.39 13.13
C SER A 149 -1.99 7.14 13.48
N ALA A 150 -2.05 6.80 14.74
CA ALA A 150 -2.67 5.58 15.26
C ALA A 150 -1.93 4.26 14.93
N TYR A 151 -1.02 4.19 13.94
CA TYR A 151 -0.26 2.97 13.66
C TYR A 151 0.37 2.38 14.92
N SER A 152 0.18 1.08 15.12
CA SER A 152 0.71 0.38 16.29
C SER A 152 1.15 -1.05 15.95
N LYS A 153 2.37 -1.39 16.38
CA LYS A 153 2.88 -2.78 16.29
C LYS A 153 2.31 -3.70 17.37
N ASN A 154 1.57 -3.15 18.32
CA ASN A 154 1.16 -3.83 19.55
C ASN A 154 -0.36 -3.90 19.72
N LEU A 155 -1.12 -3.83 18.62
CA LEU A 155 -2.57 -4.00 18.66
C LEU A 155 -2.93 -5.42 19.11
N LYS A 156 -3.95 -5.51 19.96
CA LYS A 156 -4.49 -6.81 20.37
C LYS A 156 -5.08 -7.54 19.17
N GLY A 157 -4.70 -8.81 19.01
CA GLY A 157 -5.17 -9.64 17.91
C GLY A 157 -4.28 -9.60 16.66
N ASN A 158 -3.22 -8.77 16.61
CA ASN A 158 -2.36 -8.69 15.43
C ASN A 158 -1.50 -9.94 15.16
N GLU A 159 -1.51 -10.92 16.07
CA GLU A 159 -0.94 -12.23 15.83
C GLU A 159 -1.56 -12.97 14.65
N VAL A 160 -2.79 -12.62 14.23
CA VAL A 160 -3.45 -13.18 13.04
C VAL A 160 -2.74 -12.80 11.74
N LEU A 161 -1.90 -11.76 11.75
CA LEU A 161 -1.07 -11.35 10.61
C LEU A 161 0.29 -12.06 10.55
N LYS A 162 0.65 -12.84 11.58
CA LYS A 162 1.90 -13.59 11.63
C LYS A 162 1.74 -14.96 10.99
N TYR A 163 2.71 -15.37 10.19
CA TYR A 163 2.75 -16.71 9.61
C TYR A 163 2.81 -17.78 10.70
N ASN A 164 1.78 -18.60 10.78
CA ASN A 164 1.67 -19.71 11.72
C ASN A 164 0.84 -20.85 11.12
N PRO A 165 1.45 -21.71 10.27
CA PRO A 165 0.73 -22.75 9.55
C PRO A 165 0.06 -23.78 10.46
N LYS A 166 0.62 -24.04 11.66
CA LYS A 166 -0.01 -24.92 12.65
C LYS A 166 -1.34 -24.33 13.14
N LYS A 167 -1.31 -23.06 13.55
CA LYS A 167 -2.51 -22.37 14.03
C LYS A 167 -3.54 -22.21 12.93
N ALA A 168 -3.09 -21.90 11.70
CA ALA A 168 -3.96 -21.84 10.54
C ALA A 168 -4.76 -23.14 10.32
N LYS A 169 -4.09 -24.30 10.38
CA LYS A 169 -4.75 -25.61 10.29
C LYS A 169 -5.75 -25.87 11.42
N GLU A 170 -5.40 -25.49 12.66
CA GLU A 170 -6.30 -25.62 13.81
C GLU A 170 -7.58 -24.79 13.63
N LEU A 171 -7.46 -23.53 13.17
CA LEU A 171 -8.60 -22.64 12.93
C LEU A 171 -9.45 -23.15 11.77
N TRP A 172 -8.83 -23.62 10.68
CA TRP A 172 -9.52 -24.19 9.54
C TRP A 172 -10.31 -25.45 9.90
N ALA A 173 -9.73 -26.32 10.73
CA ALA A 173 -10.42 -27.52 11.23
C ALA A 173 -11.61 -27.17 12.13
N LYS A 174 -11.52 -26.11 12.95
CA LYS A 174 -12.66 -25.62 13.74
C LYS A 174 -13.77 -25.09 12.84
N ALA A 175 -13.45 -24.32 11.82
CA ALA A 175 -14.42 -23.84 10.83
C ALA A 175 -15.10 -25.01 10.12
N ASN A 176 -14.36 -26.05 9.72
CA ASN A 176 -14.90 -27.26 9.10
C ASN A 176 -15.82 -28.07 10.03
N ALA A 177 -15.67 -27.95 11.34
CA ALA A 177 -16.59 -28.57 12.30
C ALA A 177 -17.93 -27.82 12.38
N ILE A 178 -17.97 -26.54 12.03
CA ILE A 178 -19.20 -25.74 11.91
C ILE A 178 -19.88 -26.04 10.56
N SER A 179 -19.12 -25.87 9.47
CA SER A 179 -19.57 -26.13 8.10
C SER A 179 -18.42 -26.72 7.28
N PRO A 180 -18.52 -27.93 6.72
CA PRO A 180 -17.45 -28.54 5.94
C PRO A 180 -17.10 -27.67 4.72
N TRP A 181 -15.80 -27.44 4.49
CA TRP A 181 -15.34 -26.74 3.29
C TRP A 181 -15.61 -27.54 2.03
N SER A 182 -16.12 -26.87 1.01
CA SER A 182 -16.22 -27.39 -0.35
C SER A 182 -15.85 -26.29 -1.34
N GLY A 183 -15.31 -26.69 -2.50
CA GLY A 183 -14.96 -25.76 -3.56
C GLY A 183 -13.52 -25.26 -3.51
N GLU A 184 -13.29 -24.09 -4.06
CA GLU A 184 -11.98 -23.54 -4.32
C GLU A 184 -11.89 -22.09 -3.80
N PHE A 185 -10.78 -21.71 -3.17
CA PHE A 185 -10.51 -20.33 -2.80
C PHE A 185 -9.84 -19.59 -3.95
N GLY A 186 -10.41 -18.45 -4.39
CA GLY A 186 -9.87 -17.65 -5.46
C GLY A 186 -9.47 -16.23 -5.01
N ILE A 187 -8.40 -15.69 -5.59
CA ILE A 187 -8.04 -14.26 -5.46
C ILE A 187 -7.97 -13.64 -6.85
N ALA A 188 -8.92 -12.75 -7.17
CA ALA A 188 -8.94 -12.03 -8.43
C ALA A 188 -7.96 -10.86 -8.44
N TYR A 189 -7.39 -10.59 -9.62
CA TYR A 189 -6.50 -9.46 -9.86
C TYR A 189 -6.56 -9.03 -11.33
N ASN A 190 -6.18 -7.78 -11.64
CA ASN A 190 -6.04 -7.31 -13.01
C ASN A 190 -4.69 -7.74 -13.62
N ALA A 191 -4.73 -8.37 -14.79
CA ALA A 191 -3.55 -8.95 -15.44
C ALA A 191 -2.60 -7.90 -16.06
N ASP A 192 -3.11 -6.70 -16.34
CA ASP A 192 -2.33 -5.53 -16.80
C ASP A 192 -1.55 -4.81 -15.67
N GLY A 193 -1.71 -5.25 -14.42
CA GLY A 193 -0.99 -4.74 -13.25
C GLY A 193 0.16 -5.63 -12.81
N THR A 194 0.67 -5.38 -11.60
CA THR A 194 1.85 -6.06 -11.03
C THR A 194 1.51 -7.14 -10.00
N ALA A 195 0.23 -7.49 -9.84
CA ALA A 195 -0.22 -8.33 -8.72
C ALA A 195 0.00 -9.84 -8.93
N LYS A 196 0.18 -10.31 -10.16
CA LYS A 196 0.24 -11.73 -10.51
C LYS A 196 1.12 -12.55 -9.57
N ASN A 197 2.39 -12.18 -9.45
CA ASN A 197 3.38 -12.99 -8.75
C ASN A 197 3.09 -13.17 -7.26
N TRP A 198 2.65 -12.10 -6.60
CA TRP A 198 2.35 -12.18 -5.17
C TRP A 198 0.99 -12.85 -4.91
N VAL A 199 0.00 -12.69 -5.80
CA VAL A 199 -1.29 -13.40 -5.69
C VAL A 199 -1.07 -14.90 -5.86
N GLU A 200 -0.31 -15.33 -6.88
CA GLU A 200 0.04 -16.74 -7.08
C GLU A 200 0.79 -17.33 -5.88
N ALA A 201 1.75 -16.57 -5.30
CA ALA A 201 2.46 -17.01 -4.11
C ALA A 201 1.53 -17.19 -2.90
N ILE A 202 0.60 -16.26 -2.67
CA ILE A 202 -0.39 -16.37 -1.60
C ILE A 202 -1.28 -17.61 -1.81
N CYS A 203 -1.82 -17.81 -3.00
CA CYS A 203 -2.64 -18.98 -3.31
C CYS A 203 -1.88 -20.29 -3.06
N ASN A 204 -0.59 -20.35 -3.40
CA ASN A 204 0.25 -21.50 -3.11
C ASN A 204 0.45 -21.71 -1.60
N TYR A 205 0.64 -20.65 -0.80
CA TYR A 205 0.71 -20.75 0.65
C TYR A 205 -0.59 -21.27 1.25
N ILE A 206 -1.74 -20.76 0.82
CA ILE A 206 -3.07 -21.18 1.27
C ILE A 206 -3.28 -22.67 0.93
N LYS A 207 -3.07 -23.05 -0.34
CA LYS A 207 -3.18 -24.44 -0.82
C LYS A 207 -2.34 -25.39 0.01
N ASN A 208 -1.05 -25.10 0.16
CA ASN A 208 -0.11 -26.00 0.84
C ASN A 208 -0.34 -26.05 2.37
N THR A 209 -0.83 -24.97 2.96
CA THR A 209 -1.06 -24.92 4.41
C THR A 209 -2.40 -25.52 4.80
N LEU A 210 -3.47 -25.20 4.10
CA LEU A 210 -4.83 -25.59 4.48
C LEU A 210 -5.31 -26.87 3.80
N ASP A 211 -4.54 -27.39 2.82
CA ASP A 211 -4.88 -28.57 2.01
C ASP A 211 -6.21 -28.39 1.27
N ILE A 212 -6.38 -27.24 0.62
CA ILE A 212 -7.54 -26.87 -0.19
C ILE A 212 -7.09 -26.40 -1.57
N ASP A 213 -7.98 -26.46 -2.54
CA ASP A 213 -7.71 -25.81 -3.82
C ASP A 213 -7.75 -24.29 -3.66
N ALA A 214 -6.69 -23.63 -4.14
CA ALA A 214 -6.58 -22.18 -4.16
C ALA A 214 -5.90 -21.70 -5.45
N LYS A 215 -6.47 -20.68 -6.10
CA LYS A 215 -5.96 -20.17 -7.38
C LYS A 215 -6.02 -18.66 -7.51
N SER A 216 -5.14 -18.13 -8.33
CA SER A 216 -5.19 -16.76 -8.82
C SER A 216 -6.17 -16.65 -9.99
N ILE A 217 -6.98 -15.59 -10.02
CA ILE A 217 -8.00 -15.35 -11.04
C ILE A 217 -7.66 -14.06 -11.78
N PRO A 218 -7.02 -14.15 -12.97
CA PRO A 218 -6.71 -12.96 -13.76
C PRO A 218 -7.96 -12.39 -14.44
N MET A 219 -8.16 -11.08 -14.35
CA MET A 219 -9.07 -10.29 -15.18
C MET A 219 -8.22 -9.50 -16.17
N SER A 220 -8.70 -9.34 -17.40
CA SER A 220 -7.85 -8.85 -18.49
C SER A 220 -7.31 -7.45 -18.28
N THR A 221 -8.14 -6.55 -17.73
CA THR A 221 -7.78 -5.14 -17.55
C THR A 221 -8.17 -4.60 -16.17
N SER A 222 -7.54 -3.49 -15.77
CA SER A 222 -7.93 -2.73 -14.58
C SER A 222 -9.39 -2.26 -14.64
N ASP A 223 -9.86 -1.83 -15.81
CA ASP A 223 -11.24 -1.34 -15.97
C ASP A 223 -12.27 -2.46 -15.73
N GLU A 224 -12.04 -3.64 -16.30
CA GLU A 224 -12.87 -4.83 -16.06
C GLU A 224 -12.87 -5.20 -14.57
N PHE A 225 -11.71 -5.25 -13.97
CA PHE A 225 -11.52 -5.58 -12.57
C PHE A 225 -12.28 -4.60 -11.65
N LEU A 226 -12.04 -3.29 -11.80
CA LEU A 226 -12.68 -2.25 -10.98
C LEU A 226 -14.19 -2.22 -11.18
N SER A 227 -14.69 -2.37 -12.43
CA SER A 227 -16.12 -2.46 -12.70
C SER A 227 -16.80 -3.63 -11.97
N ASN A 228 -16.14 -4.77 -11.84
CA ASN A 228 -16.66 -5.91 -11.08
C ASN A 228 -16.62 -5.67 -9.57
N VAL A 229 -15.55 -5.04 -9.05
CA VAL A 229 -15.45 -4.66 -7.64
C VAL A 229 -16.56 -3.66 -7.28
N ASP A 230 -16.68 -2.56 -8.03
CA ASP A 230 -17.62 -1.46 -7.75
C ASP A 230 -19.09 -1.90 -7.87
N SER A 231 -19.38 -2.79 -8.81
CA SER A 231 -20.74 -3.32 -9.00
C SER A 231 -21.10 -4.45 -8.02
N GLY A 232 -20.15 -4.88 -7.16
CA GLY A 232 -20.36 -6.00 -6.22
C GLY A 232 -20.55 -7.35 -6.91
N LYS A 233 -20.00 -7.54 -8.11
CA LYS A 233 -20.12 -8.79 -8.91
C LYS A 233 -18.97 -9.77 -8.69
N MET A 234 -18.04 -9.45 -7.78
CA MET A 234 -16.95 -10.36 -7.47
C MET A 234 -17.48 -11.65 -6.83
N THR A 235 -17.05 -12.77 -7.38
CA THR A 235 -17.41 -14.14 -6.91
C THR A 235 -16.26 -14.81 -6.17
N SER A 236 -15.19 -14.07 -5.88
CA SER A 236 -14.00 -14.52 -5.18
C SER A 236 -13.45 -13.39 -4.30
N ALA A 237 -12.48 -13.69 -3.46
CA ALA A 237 -11.63 -12.65 -2.91
C ALA A 237 -10.90 -11.91 -4.04
N TYR A 238 -10.43 -10.69 -3.78
CA TYR A 238 -9.75 -9.89 -4.81
C TYR A 238 -8.67 -9.00 -4.20
N ARG A 239 -7.62 -8.73 -4.98
CA ARG A 239 -6.58 -7.80 -4.59
C ARG A 239 -7.18 -6.44 -4.24
N SER A 240 -6.66 -5.82 -3.22
CA SER A 240 -7.03 -4.47 -2.80
C SER A 240 -5.83 -3.74 -2.20
N GLY A 241 -6.03 -2.54 -1.76
CA GLY A 241 -5.03 -1.70 -1.13
C GLY A 241 -5.52 -0.27 -1.05
N TRP A 242 -4.74 0.58 -0.40
CA TRP A 242 -5.07 1.99 -0.25
C TRP A 242 -3.80 2.85 -0.28
N GLY A 243 -3.89 3.99 -0.95
CA GLY A 243 -2.91 5.07 -0.86
C GLY A 243 -3.55 6.26 -0.12
N PRO A 244 -2.93 6.80 0.91
CA PRO A 244 -3.57 7.84 1.72
C PRO A 244 -3.61 9.19 0.99
N ASP A 245 -4.77 9.86 1.01
CA ASP A 245 -4.94 11.22 0.52
C ASP A 245 -4.39 12.26 1.51
N TYR A 246 -4.41 11.92 2.80
CA TYR A 246 -3.89 12.72 3.91
C TYR A 246 -3.43 11.81 5.08
N PRO A 247 -2.51 12.30 5.96
CA PRO A 247 -1.83 11.46 6.95
C PRO A 247 -2.66 11.22 8.22
N SER A 248 -3.86 10.64 8.08
CA SER A 248 -4.71 10.29 9.20
C SER A 248 -5.32 8.90 9.02
N ALA A 249 -5.51 8.19 10.12
CA ALA A 249 -6.04 6.83 10.13
C ALA A 249 -7.48 6.73 9.59
N ASP A 250 -8.29 7.79 9.74
CA ASP A 250 -9.65 7.83 9.21
C ASP A 250 -9.68 7.71 7.69
N ASN A 251 -8.65 8.17 6.98
CA ASN A 251 -8.55 8.02 5.53
C ASN A 251 -8.49 6.55 5.08
N TYR A 252 -7.98 5.65 5.92
CA TYR A 252 -8.02 4.22 5.68
C TYR A 252 -9.29 3.59 6.26
N LEU A 253 -9.56 3.86 7.54
CA LEU A 253 -10.54 3.09 8.30
C LEU A 253 -11.98 3.48 7.94
N VAL A 254 -12.28 4.78 7.85
CA VAL A 254 -13.62 5.25 7.49
C VAL A 254 -13.92 4.93 6.02
N GLN A 255 -12.95 5.19 5.13
CA GLN A 255 -13.17 4.95 3.69
C GLN A 255 -13.39 3.48 3.36
N LEU A 256 -12.67 2.57 4.03
CA LEU A 256 -12.63 1.16 3.65
C LEU A 256 -13.52 0.25 4.51
N TYR A 257 -13.86 0.65 5.75
CA TYR A 257 -14.47 -0.27 6.71
C TYR A 257 -15.66 0.30 7.48
N ASP A 258 -15.97 1.60 7.39
CA ASP A 258 -17.20 2.14 7.95
C ASP A 258 -18.42 1.65 7.16
N SER A 259 -19.50 1.32 7.86
CA SER A 259 -20.75 0.84 7.23
C SER A 259 -21.35 1.85 6.27
N SER A 260 -21.18 3.17 6.52
CA SER A 260 -21.66 4.23 5.64
C SER A 260 -20.90 4.33 4.31
N SER A 261 -19.69 3.79 4.26
CA SER A 261 -18.83 3.74 3.05
C SER A 261 -19.12 2.51 2.16
N ALA A 262 -20.03 1.63 2.59
CA ALA A 262 -20.47 0.48 1.80
C ALA A 262 -21.48 0.87 0.70
N ASP A 263 -21.84 -0.12 -0.12
CA ASP A 263 -22.90 -0.02 -1.13
C ASP A 263 -22.69 1.13 -2.16
N GLY A 264 -21.44 1.32 -2.59
CA GLY A 264 -21.05 2.32 -3.60
C GLY A 264 -20.97 3.76 -3.09
N LYS A 265 -20.96 3.97 -1.78
CA LYS A 265 -20.84 5.29 -1.14
C LYS A 265 -19.39 5.64 -0.75
N GLY A 266 -18.49 4.68 -0.82
CA GLY A 266 -17.08 4.82 -0.50
C GLY A 266 -16.29 3.59 -0.92
N GLY A 267 -15.11 3.39 -0.37
CA GLY A 267 -14.18 2.31 -0.70
C GLY A 267 -14.46 0.96 -0.02
N ASN A 268 -15.53 0.84 0.79
CA ASN A 268 -15.93 -0.40 1.45
C ASN A 268 -16.60 -1.37 0.47
N SER A 269 -15.85 -1.83 -0.51
CA SER A 269 -16.33 -2.68 -1.61
C SER A 269 -16.64 -4.12 -1.17
N GLY A 270 -16.08 -4.58 -0.05
CA GLY A 270 -16.40 -5.87 0.57
C GLY A 270 -17.72 -5.92 1.31
N LYS A 271 -18.39 -4.77 1.50
CA LYS A 271 -19.64 -4.55 2.22
C LYS A 271 -19.59 -4.95 3.71
N TYR A 272 -18.41 -4.84 4.31
CA TYR A 272 -18.26 -5.04 5.74
C TYR A 272 -19.13 -4.05 6.52
N LYS A 273 -19.83 -4.55 7.54
CA LYS A 273 -20.69 -3.73 8.40
C LYS A 273 -20.60 -4.24 9.85
N ASN A 274 -20.08 -3.40 10.72
CA ASN A 274 -19.98 -3.71 12.14
C ASN A 274 -20.27 -2.48 12.99
N PRO A 275 -21.40 -2.43 13.73
CA PRO A 275 -21.76 -1.26 14.54
C PRO A 275 -20.74 -0.89 15.62
N MET A 276 -19.93 -1.85 16.10
CA MET A 276 -18.86 -1.56 17.06
C MET A 276 -17.69 -0.85 16.37
N MET A 277 -17.39 -1.24 15.13
CA MET A 277 -16.41 -0.55 14.29
C MET A 277 -16.88 0.88 13.99
N ASP A 278 -18.12 1.07 13.52
CA ASP A 278 -18.69 2.39 13.23
C ASP A 278 -18.63 3.31 14.46
N LYS A 279 -18.92 2.78 15.65
CA LYS A 279 -18.77 3.50 16.90
C LYS A 279 -17.33 3.87 17.21
N ALA A 280 -16.39 2.96 16.98
CA ALA A 280 -14.97 3.22 17.18
C ALA A 280 -14.45 4.30 16.21
N LEU A 281 -14.99 4.38 14.99
CA LEU A 281 -14.64 5.42 14.02
C LEU A 281 -15.25 6.80 14.35
N SER A 282 -16.23 6.86 15.26
CA SER A 282 -16.88 8.10 15.71
C SER A 282 -16.17 8.69 16.92
N ALA A 283 -14.87 9.00 16.80
CA ALA A 283 -14.08 9.57 17.88
C ALA A 283 -14.67 10.91 18.37
N PRO A 284 -14.74 11.13 19.71
CA PRO A 284 -15.38 12.33 20.28
C PRO A 284 -14.54 13.60 20.12
N SER A 285 -13.23 13.46 19.91
CA SER A 285 -12.30 14.57 19.70
C SER A 285 -11.08 14.12 18.89
N THR A 286 -10.37 15.08 18.32
CA THR A 286 -9.14 14.83 17.55
C THR A 286 -8.01 14.28 18.45
N GLU A 287 -7.97 14.70 19.72
CA GLU A 287 -6.97 14.28 20.70
C GLU A 287 -7.12 12.81 21.08
N GLU A 288 -8.33 12.27 21.02
CA GLU A 288 -8.62 10.87 21.37
C GLU A 288 -8.72 9.97 20.14
N ALA A 289 -8.71 10.55 18.91
CA ALA A 289 -8.98 9.84 17.67
C ALA A 289 -8.09 8.60 17.48
N ASP A 290 -6.78 8.71 17.70
CA ASP A 290 -5.84 7.59 17.52
C ASP A 290 -6.19 6.39 18.41
N LYS A 291 -6.61 6.64 19.66
CA LYS A 291 -7.03 5.57 20.57
C LYS A 291 -8.29 4.87 20.08
N TYR A 292 -9.25 5.63 19.59
CA TYR A 292 -10.50 5.08 19.05
C TYR A 292 -10.25 4.31 17.75
N TYR A 293 -9.39 4.82 16.88
CA TYR A 293 -9.00 4.12 15.65
C TYR A 293 -8.28 2.81 15.96
N GLN A 294 -7.37 2.77 16.92
CA GLN A 294 -6.76 1.52 17.38
C GLN A 294 -7.77 0.50 17.90
N GLN A 295 -8.81 0.94 18.62
CA GLN A 295 -9.91 0.04 19.03
C GLN A 295 -10.67 -0.51 17.81
N GLY A 296 -10.91 0.33 16.78
CA GLY A 296 -11.48 -0.11 15.51
C GLY A 296 -10.61 -1.15 14.80
N GLU A 297 -9.30 -0.93 14.76
CA GLU A 297 -8.36 -1.87 14.16
C GLU A 297 -8.29 -3.22 14.90
N GLU A 298 -8.44 -3.23 16.24
CA GLU A 298 -8.55 -4.48 17.00
C GLU A 298 -9.81 -5.28 16.61
N ILE A 299 -10.92 -4.60 16.28
CA ILE A 299 -12.13 -5.24 15.74
C ILE A 299 -11.83 -5.80 14.35
N LEU A 300 -11.20 -5.02 13.47
CA LEU A 300 -10.82 -5.47 12.13
C LEU A 300 -9.85 -6.66 12.14
N LEU A 301 -8.93 -6.72 13.10
CA LEU A 301 -8.03 -7.87 13.29
C LEU A 301 -8.76 -9.13 13.71
N GLN A 302 -9.90 -9.01 14.39
CA GLN A 302 -10.76 -10.12 14.71
C GLN A 302 -11.58 -10.60 13.50
N ASP A 303 -12.15 -9.66 12.74
CA ASP A 303 -13.11 -9.94 11.67
C ASP A 303 -12.44 -10.18 10.30
N LEU A 304 -11.30 -9.52 10.02
CA LEU A 304 -10.51 -9.59 8.79
C LEU A 304 -11.34 -9.48 7.50
N PRO A 305 -12.13 -8.41 7.30
CA PRO A 305 -12.86 -8.18 6.04
C PRO A 305 -11.92 -8.04 4.83
N ALA A 306 -10.72 -7.58 5.07
CA ALA A 306 -9.58 -7.65 4.19
C ALA A 306 -8.37 -8.22 4.95
N ILE A 307 -7.46 -8.82 4.23
CA ILE A 307 -6.22 -9.37 4.79
C ILE A 307 -5.08 -8.40 4.54
N PRO A 308 -4.56 -7.70 5.58
CA PRO A 308 -3.37 -6.89 5.46
C PRO A 308 -2.15 -7.72 5.05
N LEU A 309 -1.42 -7.26 4.03
CA LEU A 309 -0.28 -7.97 3.47
C LEU A 309 1.03 -7.21 3.67
N TRP A 310 1.17 -6.05 3.04
CA TRP A 310 2.39 -5.24 3.07
C TRP A 310 2.07 -3.75 3.01
N ASN A 311 2.98 -2.96 3.59
CA ASN A 311 3.12 -1.55 3.26
C ASN A 311 4.20 -1.43 2.17
N GLN A 312 3.88 -0.75 1.08
CA GLN A 312 4.85 -0.47 0.01
C GLN A 312 5.89 0.52 0.53
N ASN A 313 7.16 0.22 0.38
CA ASN A 313 8.21 1.10 0.83
C ASN A 313 8.43 2.27 -0.15
N ALA A 314 8.73 3.44 0.39
CA ALA A 314 9.34 4.52 -0.35
C ALA A 314 10.79 4.13 -0.68
N THR A 315 11.11 4.02 -1.97
CA THR A 315 12.46 3.69 -2.43
C THR A 315 13.05 4.84 -3.22
N ALA A 316 14.34 5.10 -3.02
CA ALA A 316 15.07 6.09 -3.80
C ALA A 316 16.57 5.78 -3.79
N ALA A 317 17.28 6.47 -4.67
CA ALA A 317 18.73 6.49 -4.68
C ALA A 317 19.24 7.91 -4.98
N SER A 318 20.39 8.27 -4.40
CA SER A 318 21.05 9.54 -4.68
C SER A 318 22.55 9.39 -4.82
N THR A 319 23.20 10.38 -5.43
CA THR A 319 24.67 10.53 -5.35
C THR A 319 25.10 10.87 -3.93
N SER A 320 26.39 10.74 -3.65
CA SER A 320 26.98 11.12 -2.36
C SER A 320 26.89 12.62 -2.05
N ALA A 321 26.77 13.46 -3.08
CA ALA A 321 26.64 14.91 -2.96
C ALA A 321 25.28 15.35 -2.40
N VAL A 322 24.21 14.54 -2.58
CA VAL A 322 22.86 14.85 -2.10
C VAL A 322 22.71 14.55 -0.62
N SER A 323 22.01 15.42 0.08
CA SER A 323 21.63 15.30 1.49
C SER A 323 20.17 15.75 1.69
N GLY A 324 19.60 15.51 2.88
CA GLY A 324 18.25 15.93 3.21
C GLY A 324 17.15 15.12 2.51
N VAL A 325 17.45 13.91 2.04
CA VAL A 325 16.43 13.03 1.45
C VAL A 325 15.43 12.63 2.54
N ALA A 326 14.18 12.95 2.30
CA ALA A 326 13.05 12.62 3.15
C ALA A 326 11.84 12.24 2.28
N PHE A 327 10.91 11.51 2.85
CA PHE A 327 9.66 11.13 2.20
C PHE A 327 8.47 11.64 3.00
N ASP A 328 7.41 11.98 2.30
CA ASP A 328 6.13 12.30 2.93
C ASP A 328 5.40 11.02 3.38
N TYR A 329 4.22 11.19 3.96
CA TYR A 329 3.39 10.08 4.44
C TYR A 329 2.96 9.10 3.33
N GLY A 330 2.83 9.56 2.10
CA GLY A 330 2.50 8.73 0.93
C GLY A 330 3.71 7.98 0.37
N GLY A 331 4.92 8.33 0.81
CA GLY A 331 6.18 7.80 0.28
C GLY A 331 6.74 8.64 -0.88
N GLY A 332 6.18 9.82 -1.17
CA GLY A 332 6.69 10.76 -2.15
C GLY A 332 7.94 11.50 -1.63
N PRO A 333 8.94 11.80 -2.48
CA PRO A 333 10.13 12.55 -2.05
C PRO A 333 9.80 14.00 -1.69
N VAL A 334 10.32 14.47 -0.55
CA VAL A 334 10.20 15.87 -0.11
C VAL A 334 11.30 16.70 -0.75
N PHE A 335 11.10 17.11 -2.01
CA PHE A 335 12.10 17.83 -2.81
C PHE A 335 12.60 19.14 -2.17
N THR A 336 11.78 19.81 -1.37
CA THR A 336 12.18 21.04 -0.65
C THR A 336 13.24 20.82 0.41
N ALA A 337 13.41 19.58 0.88
CA ALA A 337 14.41 19.22 1.90
C ALA A 337 15.77 18.87 1.29
N LEU A 338 15.83 18.56 -0.01
CA LEU A 338 17.06 18.15 -0.68
C LEU A 338 18.07 19.29 -0.72
N THR A 339 19.33 18.95 -0.51
CA THR A 339 20.48 19.85 -0.71
C THR A 339 21.58 19.11 -1.46
N LYS A 340 22.36 19.83 -2.27
CA LYS A 340 23.52 19.29 -2.98
C LYS A 340 24.78 20.06 -2.52
N LYS A 341 25.82 19.33 -2.14
CA LYS A 341 27.14 19.90 -1.93
C LYS A 341 27.76 20.24 -3.28
N GLN A 342 28.25 21.45 -3.42
CA GLN A 342 29.08 21.88 -4.56
C GLN A 342 30.41 21.17 -4.55
#